data_77d491a7fa632ba70ee9b0b663239260
#
_entry.id   77d491a7fa632ba70ee9b0b663239260
#
_cell.length_a   1.000
_cell.length_b   1.000
_cell.length_c   1.000
_cell.angle_alpha   90.00
_cell.angle_beta   90.00
_cell.angle_gamma   90.00
#
_symmetry.space_group_name_H-M   'P 1'
#
loop_
_entity.id
_entity.type
_entity.pdbx_description
1 polymer ?
#
loop_
_entity_poly.entity_id
_entity_poly.type
_entity_poly.pdbx_seq_one_letter_code
_entity_poly.pdbx_strand_id
1 'polypeptide(L)'
;MLDKLRNIAIIAHVDHGKTTLVDKLLDQSGTLDSRTDLEERVMDSNDIEKERGITILAKNTAINWQDYRVNIVDTPGHADFGGEVERVMSMVDSVLLIVDAQEGPMPQTRFVTQKAFAQGLKPIVVINKIDKPGARPEWVMDQVFDLFDNLGASDEQLDFQVVYASAINGWASLEEGEEGKDMTPLFQTIVDQVPAPDADPSGAFQMQISQLDYSSYLGVIGVGRVTRGSVKPNQQVTVQSASGKIHNGKVGKVFGYLGLERHETEIAEAGDIIAITGLGELKISDTICCPNEVAPLPPLSVDEPTVTMTFQVNTSPFSGKEGKYVTSRNIKDRLDKELVHNVALRVEQLDDPDKFKVSGRGELHLGILIENMRREGYELAVSRPEVIMREVDGQIEEPYETVTIDVEEEHQGSIMEKMGLRKAELTDMAPDGKGRIRMDFIMPSRGLIGFQTEFMTLTSGSGLIYHTFFEYGPHKGGEIGQRLNGVMIANATGKALTNALFNLQERGRLMIGHGVEVYEGMVIGIHSRDNDLTVNALKGKQLTNVRASGTDEAQVLTPPVLMTLEQALEFIDDDELVEVTPENIRIRKKWLKESDRKRESRTAKKS
;
A
#
# COMPACT_ATOMS: atom_id res chain seq x y z
N MET A 1 -10.74 24.63 26.29
CA MET A 1 -9.71 24.09 25.39
C MET A 1 -10.36 23.30 24.27
N LEU A 2 -11.38 22.47 24.54
CA LEU A 2 -12.09 21.64 23.56
C LEU A 2 -12.63 22.42 22.35
N ASP A 3 -13.29 23.58 22.59
CA ASP A 3 -13.87 24.42 21.52
C ASP A 3 -12.85 24.97 20.50
N LYS A 4 -11.55 24.97 20.86
CA LYS A 4 -10.46 25.45 20.03
C LYS A 4 -9.58 24.32 19.47
N LEU A 5 -10.04 23.08 19.57
CA LEU A 5 -9.39 21.90 19.01
C LEU A 5 -10.12 21.49 17.73
N ARG A 6 -9.37 21.10 16.70
CA ARG A 6 -9.87 20.55 15.45
C ARG A 6 -9.07 19.31 15.10
N ASN A 7 -9.74 18.21 14.77
CA ASN A 7 -9.11 16.97 14.33
C ASN A 7 -9.53 16.69 12.89
N ILE A 8 -8.59 16.70 11.96
CA ILE A 8 -8.86 16.45 10.55
C ILE A 8 -7.98 15.32 10.02
N ALA A 9 -8.54 14.53 9.11
CA ALA A 9 -7.77 13.63 8.27
C ALA A 9 -7.61 14.23 6.87
N ILE A 10 -6.45 14.05 6.26
CA ILE A 10 -6.22 14.49 4.88
C ILE A 10 -6.30 13.31 3.94
N ILE A 11 -7.19 13.42 2.96
CA ILE A 11 -7.46 12.43 1.92
C ILE A 11 -7.04 13.01 0.58
N ALA A 12 -6.26 12.26 -0.19
CA ALA A 12 -5.93 12.61 -1.55
C ALA A 12 -5.60 11.37 -2.37
N HIS A 13 -5.78 11.43 -3.67
CA HIS A 13 -5.13 10.50 -4.58
C HIS A 13 -3.63 10.76 -4.64
N VAL A 14 -2.86 9.75 -5.07
CA VAL A 14 -1.43 9.89 -5.35
C VAL A 14 -1.23 11.05 -6.33
N ASP A 15 -0.21 11.86 -6.09
CA ASP A 15 0.14 13.04 -6.89
C ASP A 15 -0.88 14.20 -6.92
N HIS A 16 -2.00 14.16 -6.18
CA HIS A 16 -2.90 15.30 -6.06
C HIS A 16 -2.36 16.45 -5.19
N GLY A 17 -1.15 16.29 -4.62
CA GLY A 17 -0.43 17.33 -3.89
C GLY A 17 -0.70 17.36 -2.39
N LYS A 18 -1.08 16.22 -1.79
CA LYS A 18 -1.30 16.06 -0.35
C LYS A 18 -0.11 16.51 0.47
N THR A 19 1.05 15.91 0.25
CA THR A 19 2.29 16.21 0.99
C THR A 19 2.69 17.69 0.84
N THR A 20 2.61 18.22 -0.38
CA THR A 20 2.93 19.63 -0.64
C THR A 20 1.98 20.58 0.10
N LEU A 21 0.68 20.25 0.18
CA LEU A 21 -0.27 21.07 0.92
C LEU A 21 0.01 21.04 2.43
N VAL A 22 0.28 19.86 2.98
CA VAL A 22 0.62 19.71 4.41
C VAL A 22 1.90 20.46 4.76
N ASP A 23 2.93 20.38 3.91
CA ASP A 23 4.18 21.13 4.09
C ASP A 23 3.92 22.64 4.14
N LYS A 24 3.04 23.16 3.27
CA LYS A 24 2.66 24.59 3.27
C LYS A 24 1.83 24.99 4.49
N LEU A 25 0.95 24.11 4.96
CA LEU A 25 0.20 24.36 6.21
C LEU A 25 1.14 24.40 7.42
N LEU A 26 2.12 23.50 7.50
CA LEU A 26 3.14 23.49 8.55
C LEU A 26 4.00 24.76 8.52
N ASP A 27 4.46 25.16 7.35
CA ASP A 27 5.31 26.34 7.14
C ASP A 27 4.56 27.63 7.52
N GLN A 28 3.35 27.83 6.98
CA GLN A 28 2.60 29.08 7.15
C GLN A 28 1.86 29.19 8.48
N SER A 29 1.68 28.11 9.21
CA SER A 29 1.12 28.16 10.59
C SER A 29 2.05 28.81 11.61
N GLY A 30 3.34 28.96 11.26
CA GLY A 30 4.36 29.44 12.19
C GLY A 30 4.69 28.45 13.31
N THR A 31 4.29 27.20 13.16
CA THR A 31 4.51 26.14 14.15
C THR A 31 5.96 25.66 14.16
N LEU A 32 6.66 25.77 13.03
CA LEU A 32 8.06 25.37 12.88
C LEU A 32 8.98 26.54 13.15
N ASP A 33 10.08 26.29 13.86
CA ASP A 33 11.13 27.29 14.07
C ASP A 33 11.76 27.69 12.72
N SER A 34 11.97 28.99 12.50
CA SER A 34 12.54 29.58 11.30
C SER A 34 13.95 29.09 10.91
N ARG A 35 14.52 28.18 11.68
CA ARG A 35 15.82 27.54 11.47
C ARG A 35 15.75 26.10 10.96
N THR A 36 14.56 25.53 10.87
CA THR A 36 14.38 24.19 10.32
C THR A 36 14.24 24.33 8.83
N ASP A 37 15.32 24.05 8.07
CA ASP A 37 15.21 23.84 6.62
C ASP A 37 14.29 22.63 6.39
N LEU A 38 13.07 22.91 5.94
CA LEU A 38 12.15 21.85 5.53
C LEU A 38 12.73 21.17 4.30
N GLU A 39 13.19 19.93 4.45
CA GLU A 39 13.36 19.08 3.28
C GLU A 39 11.99 18.92 2.60
N GLU A 40 11.93 18.96 1.28
CA GLU A 40 10.70 18.67 0.55
C GLU A 40 10.18 17.28 0.95
N ARG A 41 8.86 17.16 1.19
CA ARG A 41 8.17 15.93 1.63
C ARG A 41 8.51 15.49 3.06
N VAL A 42 8.43 16.42 3.97
CA VAL A 42 8.75 16.20 5.39
C VAL A 42 7.89 15.09 6.03
N MET A 43 6.65 14.92 5.58
CA MET A 43 5.76 13.85 6.08
C MET A 43 6.14 12.46 5.56
N ASP A 44 6.82 12.33 4.42
CA ASP A 44 7.23 11.03 3.87
C ASP A 44 8.59 10.62 4.46
N SER A 45 8.59 10.12 5.69
CA SER A 45 9.83 9.76 6.41
C SER A 45 10.40 8.38 6.04
N ASN A 46 9.61 7.52 5.38
CA ASN A 46 10.02 6.19 4.97
C ASN A 46 10.60 6.24 3.54
N ASP A 47 11.78 5.66 3.32
CA ASP A 47 12.42 5.62 2.00
C ASP A 47 11.51 5.00 0.92
N ILE A 48 10.72 3.97 1.28
CA ILE A 48 9.78 3.33 0.36
C ILE A 48 8.63 4.29 -0.01
N GLU A 49 8.13 5.09 0.92
CA GLU A 49 7.10 6.10 0.66
C GLU A 49 7.64 7.17 -0.31
N LYS A 50 8.87 7.66 -0.08
CA LYS A 50 9.54 8.64 -0.96
C LYS A 50 9.77 8.08 -2.37
N GLU A 51 10.25 6.85 -2.47
CA GLU A 51 10.54 6.20 -3.76
C GLU A 51 9.27 5.94 -4.57
N ARG A 52 8.17 5.57 -3.90
CA ARG A 52 6.90 5.21 -4.55
C ARG A 52 5.92 6.37 -4.68
N GLY A 53 6.16 7.46 -3.97
CA GLY A 53 5.25 8.61 -3.92
C GLY A 53 3.92 8.33 -3.23
N ILE A 54 3.83 7.31 -2.37
CA ILE A 54 2.59 6.92 -1.67
C ILE A 54 2.78 6.98 -0.15
N THR A 55 1.73 7.37 0.57
CA THR A 55 1.68 7.23 2.03
C THR A 55 1.30 5.79 2.37
N ILE A 56 2.10 5.12 3.19
CA ILE A 56 1.89 3.74 3.63
C ILE A 56 1.33 3.72 5.05
N LEU A 57 1.93 4.50 5.94
CA LEU A 57 1.53 4.60 7.34
C LEU A 57 0.93 5.97 7.64
N ALA A 58 -0.17 5.99 8.36
CA ALA A 58 -0.77 7.23 8.82
C ALA A 58 0.16 7.94 9.82
N LYS A 59 0.31 9.24 9.65
CA LYS A 59 1.16 10.09 10.49
C LYS A 59 0.34 11.18 11.13
N ASN A 60 0.65 11.46 12.39
CA ASN A 60 -0.01 12.50 13.15
C ASN A 60 0.90 13.73 13.26
N THR A 61 0.36 14.87 12.95
CA THR A 61 0.98 16.17 13.18
C THR A 61 -0.03 17.14 13.77
N ALA A 62 0.42 18.25 14.32
CA ALA A 62 -0.46 19.30 14.79
C ALA A 62 0.13 20.67 14.47
N ILE A 63 -0.73 21.61 14.18
CA ILE A 63 -0.39 23.01 13.97
C ILE A 63 -1.18 23.91 14.92
N ASN A 64 -0.58 25.03 15.26
CA ASN A 64 -1.29 26.11 15.95
C ASN A 64 -1.57 27.22 14.94
N TRP A 65 -2.83 27.62 14.84
CA TRP A 65 -3.24 28.75 14.02
C TRP A 65 -4.15 29.67 14.81
N GLN A 66 -3.70 30.90 15.05
CA GLN A 66 -4.31 31.82 16.01
C GLN A 66 -4.44 31.15 17.40
N ASP A 67 -5.66 31.03 17.92
CA ASP A 67 -5.95 30.39 19.20
C ASP A 67 -6.35 28.91 19.06
N TYR A 68 -6.36 28.39 17.84
CA TYR A 68 -6.79 27.02 17.55
C TYR A 68 -5.60 26.09 17.44
N ARG A 69 -5.81 24.86 17.90
CA ARG A 69 -4.94 23.73 17.62
C ARG A 69 -5.64 22.80 16.62
N VAL A 70 -4.98 22.51 15.52
CA VAL A 70 -5.46 21.62 14.49
C VAL A 70 -4.57 20.39 14.44
N ASN A 71 -5.11 19.24 14.85
CA ASN A 71 -4.48 17.96 14.65
C ASN A 71 -4.77 17.49 13.23
N ILE A 72 -3.73 17.10 12.53
CA ILE A 72 -3.79 16.65 11.15
C ILE A 72 -3.29 15.21 11.10
N VAL A 73 -4.13 14.30 10.62
CA VAL A 73 -3.75 12.91 10.42
C VAL A 73 -3.61 12.67 8.92
N ASP A 74 -2.39 12.39 8.49
CA ASP A 74 -2.11 12.01 7.11
C ASP A 74 -2.56 10.58 6.88
N THR A 75 -3.41 10.34 5.85
CA THR A 75 -3.99 9.03 5.59
C THR A 75 -3.39 8.38 4.36
N PRO A 76 -3.15 7.04 4.38
CA PRO A 76 -2.87 6.31 3.17
C PRO A 76 -4.00 6.46 2.15
N GLY A 77 -3.66 6.64 0.87
CA GLY A 77 -4.65 6.73 -0.21
C GLY A 77 -5.01 5.37 -0.81
N HIS A 78 -4.13 4.38 -0.71
CA HIS A 78 -4.27 3.09 -1.37
C HIS A 78 -5.19 2.14 -0.61
N ALA A 79 -6.06 1.42 -1.34
CA ALA A 79 -7.05 0.51 -0.76
C ALA A 79 -6.44 -0.64 0.07
N ASP A 80 -5.22 -1.08 -0.27
CA ASP A 80 -4.50 -2.11 0.48
C ASP A 80 -4.21 -1.71 1.93
N PHE A 81 -4.28 -0.41 2.25
CA PHE A 81 -4.14 0.14 3.60
C PHE A 81 -5.47 0.54 4.23
N GLY A 82 -6.58 -0.03 3.77
CA GLY A 82 -7.93 0.29 4.24
C GLY A 82 -8.11 0.18 5.76
N GLY A 83 -7.46 -0.78 6.41
CA GLY A 83 -7.45 -0.89 7.86
C GLY A 83 -6.79 0.29 8.58
N GLU A 84 -5.77 0.92 7.97
CA GLU A 84 -5.17 2.16 8.48
C GLU A 84 -6.17 3.33 8.35
N VAL A 85 -6.82 3.42 7.19
CA VAL A 85 -7.81 4.47 6.90
C VAL A 85 -8.95 4.45 7.91
N GLU A 86 -9.57 3.29 8.17
CA GLU A 86 -10.68 3.17 9.13
C GLU A 86 -10.28 3.61 10.53
N ARG A 87 -9.08 3.25 10.97
CA ARG A 87 -8.56 3.65 12.29
C ARG A 87 -8.30 5.14 12.39
N VAL A 88 -7.79 5.75 11.32
CA VAL A 88 -7.61 7.20 11.25
C VAL A 88 -8.95 7.91 11.35
N MET A 89 -9.95 7.46 10.58
CA MET A 89 -11.30 8.07 10.57
C MET A 89 -11.95 8.06 11.96
N SER A 90 -11.64 7.07 12.81
CA SER A 90 -12.16 7.02 14.19
C SER A 90 -11.57 8.09 15.12
N MET A 91 -10.45 8.72 14.74
CA MET A 91 -9.77 9.73 15.58
C MET A 91 -10.13 11.18 15.21
N VAL A 92 -10.77 11.40 14.06
CA VAL A 92 -10.97 12.74 13.49
C VAL A 92 -12.44 13.15 13.48
N ASP A 93 -12.70 14.43 13.27
CA ASP A 93 -14.05 15.02 13.29
C ASP A 93 -14.48 15.50 11.89
N SER A 94 -13.54 15.59 10.95
CA SER A 94 -13.78 15.99 9.56
C SER A 94 -12.66 15.49 8.65
N VAL A 95 -12.88 15.54 7.34
CA VAL A 95 -11.88 15.16 6.33
C VAL A 95 -11.62 16.30 5.36
N LEU A 96 -10.36 16.50 5.02
CA LEU A 96 -9.91 17.41 3.99
C LEU A 96 -9.64 16.61 2.72
N LEU A 97 -10.53 16.71 1.74
CA LEU A 97 -10.44 15.98 0.48
C LEU A 97 -9.73 16.83 -0.57
N ILE A 98 -8.53 16.42 -0.97
CA ILE A 98 -7.74 17.12 -1.98
C ILE A 98 -7.95 16.46 -3.35
N VAL A 99 -8.36 17.25 -4.33
CA VAL A 99 -8.64 16.80 -5.69
C VAL A 99 -7.84 17.66 -6.68
N ASP A 100 -7.18 17.03 -7.65
CA ASP A 100 -6.48 17.75 -8.73
C ASP A 100 -7.48 18.42 -9.67
N ALA A 101 -7.26 19.69 -9.98
CA ALA A 101 -8.14 20.50 -10.83
C ALA A 101 -8.22 20.04 -12.29
N GLN A 102 -7.33 19.16 -12.75
CA GLN A 102 -7.32 18.61 -14.10
C GLN A 102 -7.95 17.19 -14.15
N GLU A 103 -7.63 16.37 -13.16
CA GLU A 103 -7.95 14.93 -13.14
C GLU A 103 -9.30 14.63 -12.49
N GLY A 104 -9.71 15.46 -11.54
CA GLY A 104 -10.94 15.24 -10.76
C GLY A 104 -10.76 14.11 -9.72
N PRO A 105 -11.88 13.64 -9.12
CA PRO A 105 -11.83 12.57 -8.14
C PRO A 105 -11.44 11.23 -8.79
N MET A 106 -10.47 10.57 -8.20
CA MET A 106 -9.91 9.31 -8.67
C MET A 106 -10.38 8.13 -7.78
N PRO A 107 -10.26 6.86 -8.21
CA PRO A 107 -10.81 5.72 -7.47
C PRO A 107 -10.35 5.57 -6.02
N GLN A 108 -9.10 5.90 -5.72
CA GLN A 108 -8.60 5.89 -4.33
C GLN A 108 -9.32 6.93 -3.47
N THR A 109 -9.62 8.09 -4.03
CA THR A 109 -10.44 9.11 -3.40
C THR A 109 -11.82 8.56 -3.03
N ARG A 110 -12.46 7.82 -3.95
CA ARG A 110 -13.76 7.19 -3.73
C ARG A 110 -13.75 6.26 -2.52
N PHE A 111 -12.76 5.36 -2.45
CA PHE A 111 -12.63 4.39 -1.36
C PHE A 111 -12.51 5.06 0.01
N VAL A 112 -11.57 6.02 0.14
CA VAL A 112 -11.32 6.70 1.42
C VAL A 112 -12.49 7.58 1.83
N THR A 113 -13.14 8.26 0.86
CA THR A 113 -14.35 9.06 1.10
C THR A 113 -15.52 8.19 1.57
N GLN A 114 -15.72 7.01 0.99
CA GLN A 114 -16.74 6.05 1.44
C GLN A 114 -16.55 5.67 2.91
N LYS A 115 -15.31 5.40 3.33
CA LYS A 115 -14.99 5.10 4.73
C LYS A 115 -15.23 6.29 5.66
N ALA A 116 -14.90 7.49 5.23
CA ALA A 116 -15.19 8.73 5.97
C ALA A 116 -16.70 8.95 6.15
N PHE A 117 -17.49 8.76 5.10
CA PHE A 117 -18.95 8.92 5.15
C PHE A 117 -19.63 7.87 6.03
N ALA A 118 -19.13 6.63 6.03
CA ALA A 118 -19.60 5.57 6.93
C ALA A 118 -19.41 5.92 8.43
N GLN A 119 -18.43 6.78 8.75
CA GLN A 119 -18.21 7.33 10.09
C GLN A 119 -18.98 8.63 10.36
N GLY A 120 -19.78 9.11 9.39
CA GLY A 120 -20.54 10.36 9.51
C GLY A 120 -19.68 11.62 9.40
N LEU A 121 -18.44 11.54 8.91
CA LEU A 121 -17.56 12.70 8.80
C LEU A 121 -18.01 13.62 7.68
N LYS A 122 -17.89 14.95 7.93
CA LYS A 122 -18.21 16.01 6.98
C LYS A 122 -16.94 16.39 6.18
N PRO A 123 -17.00 16.46 4.83
CA PRO A 123 -15.83 16.78 4.03
C PRO A 123 -15.67 18.30 3.84
N ILE A 124 -14.41 18.75 3.75
CA ILE A 124 -14.00 20.00 3.11
C ILE A 124 -13.27 19.63 1.83
N VAL A 125 -13.65 20.16 0.69
CA VAL A 125 -13.05 19.85 -0.60
C VAL A 125 -12.01 20.91 -0.96
N VAL A 126 -10.79 20.48 -1.27
CA VAL A 126 -9.71 21.36 -1.77
C VAL A 126 -9.41 20.99 -3.20
N ILE A 127 -9.81 21.86 -4.15
CA ILE A 127 -9.47 21.73 -5.56
C ILE A 127 -8.07 22.33 -5.75
N ASN A 128 -7.08 21.46 -5.83
CA ASN A 128 -5.66 21.83 -5.88
C ASN A 128 -5.13 21.89 -7.31
N LYS A 129 -3.99 22.57 -7.49
CA LYS A 129 -3.29 22.76 -8.77
C LYS A 129 -4.09 23.58 -9.79
N ILE A 130 -4.89 24.53 -9.32
CA ILE A 130 -5.65 25.43 -10.21
C ILE A 130 -4.77 26.37 -11.04
N ASP A 131 -3.49 26.48 -10.69
CA ASP A 131 -2.45 27.19 -11.44
C ASP A 131 -2.03 26.47 -12.74
N LYS A 132 -2.38 25.20 -12.90
CA LYS A 132 -1.99 24.43 -14.09
C LYS A 132 -2.78 24.84 -15.34
N PRO A 133 -2.12 24.89 -16.52
CA PRO A 133 -2.82 25.04 -17.79
C PRO A 133 -3.80 23.88 -18.01
N GLY A 134 -5.07 24.18 -18.23
CA GLY A 134 -6.13 23.16 -18.42
C GLY A 134 -6.81 22.71 -17.14
N ALA A 135 -6.60 23.38 -16.01
CA ALA A 135 -7.43 23.25 -14.83
C ALA A 135 -8.91 23.58 -15.16
N ARG A 136 -9.85 22.82 -14.59
CA ARG A 136 -11.31 22.94 -14.83
C ARG A 136 -12.05 22.73 -13.52
N PRO A 137 -11.92 23.66 -12.59
CA PRO A 137 -12.43 23.50 -11.22
C PRO A 137 -13.95 23.31 -11.16
N GLU A 138 -14.76 23.99 -12.00
CA GLU A 138 -16.21 23.74 -12.07
C GLU A 138 -16.53 22.29 -12.41
N TRP A 139 -15.89 21.73 -13.42
CA TRP A 139 -16.09 20.32 -13.79
C TRP A 139 -15.66 19.37 -12.67
N VAL A 140 -14.56 19.65 -11.98
CA VAL A 140 -14.12 18.85 -10.83
C VAL A 140 -15.12 18.91 -9.70
N MET A 141 -15.70 20.07 -9.43
CA MET A 141 -16.73 20.23 -8.42
C MET A 141 -17.97 19.37 -8.73
N ASP A 142 -18.43 19.38 -9.99
CA ASP A 142 -19.55 18.54 -10.43
C ASP A 142 -19.22 17.04 -10.25
N GLN A 143 -18.00 16.62 -10.60
CA GLN A 143 -17.56 15.23 -10.43
C GLN A 143 -17.44 14.82 -8.95
N VAL A 144 -17.06 15.74 -8.07
CA VAL A 144 -17.03 15.47 -6.62
C VAL A 144 -18.44 15.36 -6.08
N PHE A 145 -19.37 16.22 -6.51
CA PHE A 145 -20.77 16.15 -6.13
C PHE A 145 -21.39 14.82 -6.57
N ASP A 146 -21.22 14.44 -7.82
CA ASP A 146 -21.69 13.15 -8.36
C ASP A 146 -21.08 11.96 -7.58
N LEU A 147 -19.79 12.05 -7.22
CA LEU A 147 -19.16 11.03 -6.40
C LEU A 147 -19.84 10.91 -5.02
N PHE A 148 -20.11 12.02 -4.36
CA PHE A 148 -20.72 12.01 -3.03
C PHE A 148 -22.15 11.49 -3.06
N ASP A 149 -22.96 11.90 -4.05
CA ASP A 149 -24.30 11.40 -4.26
C ASP A 149 -24.30 9.88 -4.51
N ASN A 150 -23.42 9.40 -5.38
CA ASN A 150 -23.24 7.97 -5.66
C ASN A 150 -22.75 7.14 -4.46
N LEU A 151 -22.09 7.76 -3.48
CA LEU A 151 -21.69 7.14 -2.23
C LEU A 151 -22.78 7.17 -1.16
N GLY A 152 -23.93 7.74 -1.46
CA GLY A 152 -25.05 7.88 -0.53
C GLY A 152 -24.79 8.89 0.58
N ALA A 153 -24.11 9.99 0.27
CA ALA A 153 -23.87 11.09 1.20
C ALA A 153 -25.18 11.66 1.77
N SER A 154 -25.16 12.06 3.03
CA SER A 154 -26.27 12.80 3.64
C SER A 154 -26.35 14.23 3.11
N ASP A 155 -27.49 14.88 3.27
CA ASP A 155 -27.68 16.29 2.89
C ASP A 155 -26.60 17.20 3.53
N GLU A 156 -26.19 16.90 4.77
CA GLU A 156 -25.13 17.63 5.46
C GLU A 156 -23.74 17.40 4.85
N GLN A 157 -23.50 16.22 4.28
CA GLN A 157 -22.24 15.88 3.60
C GLN A 157 -22.21 16.43 2.17
N LEU A 158 -23.39 16.62 1.52
CA LEU A 158 -23.53 17.26 0.22
C LEU A 158 -23.39 18.79 0.31
N ASP A 159 -23.65 19.39 1.49
CA ASP A 159 -23.41 20.83 1.76
C ASP A 159 -21.94 21.05 2.20
N PHE A 160 -21.00 20.67 1.33
CA PHE A 160 -19.58 20.80 1.59
C PHE A 160 -19.01 22.15 1.13
N GLN A 161 -17.97 22.61 1.84
CA GLN A 161 -17.24 23.81 1.46
C GLN A 161 -16.13 23.46 0.46
N VAL A 162 -15.92 24.35 -0.51
CA VAL A 162 -14.87 24.24 -1.53
C VAL A 162 -13.83 25.33 -1.30
N VAL A 163 -12.55 24.93 -1.36
CA VAL A 163 -11.40 25.82 -1.34
C VAL A 163 -10.56 25.56 -2.58
N TYR A 164 -10.24 26.58 -3.32
CA TYR A 164 -9.35 26.51 -4.48
C TYR A 164 -7.91 26.76 -4.03
N ALA A 165 -6.97 25.92 -4.46
CA ALA A 165 -5.61 26.02 -3.98
C ALA A 165 -4.54 25.77 -5.06
N SER A 166 -3.41 26.42 -4.87
CA SER A 166 -2.14 26.04 -5.48
C SER A 166 -1.14 25.73 -4.37
N ALA A 167 -1.07 24.47 -3.98
CA ALA A 167 -0.18 24.05 -2.91
C ALA A 167 1.29 24.35 -3.23
N ILE A 168 1.71 24.19 -4.47
CA ILE A 168 3.10 24.48 -4.88
C ILE A 168 3.45 25.95 -4.69
N ASN A 169 2.53 26.86 -5.02
CA ASN A 169 2.71 28.30 -4.88
C ASN A 169 2.34 28.80 -3.46
N GLY A 170 1.76 27.94 -2.62
CA GLY A 170 1.51 28.22 -1.20
C GLY A 170 0.34 29.17 -0.95
N TRP A 171 -0.73 29.12 -1.75
CA TRP A 171 -1.91 29.94 -1.55
C TRP A 171 -3.24 29.19 -1.76
N ALA A 172 -4.30 29.72 -1.17
CA ALA A 172 -5.67 29.27 -1.30
C ALA A 172 -6.63 30.45 -1.47
N SER A 173 -7.81 30.19 -2.07
CA SER A 173 -8.90 31.15 -2.26
C SER A 173 -10.25 30.48 -2.04
N LEU A 174 -11.26 31.23 -1.63
CA LEU A 174 -12.65 30.78 -1.58
C LEU A 174 -13.41 31.06 -2.88
N GLU A 175 -12.87 31.92 -3.72
CA GLU A 175 -13.48 32.31 -5.00
C GLU A 175 -12.72 31.67 -6.14
N GLU A 176 -13.45 31.11 -7.10
CA GLU A 176 -12.87 30.56 -8.32
C GLU A 176 -12.24 31.68 -9.18
N GLY A 177 -11.05 31.41 -9.70
CA GLY A 177 -10.34 32.36 -10.58
C GLY A 177 -9.62 33.50 -9.85
N GLU A 178 -9.72 33.60 -8.52
CA GLU A 178 -8.95 34.53 -7.72
C GLU A 178 -7.68 33.88 -7.16
N GLU A 179 -6.53 34.48 -7.45
CA GLU A 179 -5.26 34.05 -6.87
C GLU A 179 -5.14 34.54 -5.42
N GLY A 180 -5.00 33.59 -4.50
CA GLY A 180 -4.81 33.87 -3.08
C GLY A 180 -3.41 34.42 -2.77
N LYS A 181 -3.21 34.92 -1.56
CA LYS A 181 -1.90 35.40 -1.07
C LYS A 181 -1.15 34.33 -0.30
N ASP A 182 -1.84 33.57 0.50
CA ASP A 182 -1.34 32.54 1.42
C ASP A 182 -2.44 31.49 1.71
N MET A 183 -2.18 30.57 2.62
CA MET A 183 -3.12 29.52 3.02
C MET A 183 -4.18 29.98 4.05
N THR A 184 -4.23 31.25 4.42
CA THR A 184 -5.21 31.76 5.41
C THR A 184 -6.66 31.38 5.10
N PRO A 185 -7.16 31.44 3.84
CA PRO A 185 -8.52 31.02 3.54
C PRO A 185 -8.80 29.54 3.90
N LEU A 186 -7.83 28.66 3.68
CA LEU A 186 -7.95 27.23 4.04
C LEU A 186 -7.94 27.04 5.57
N PHE A 187 -7.03 27.72 6.28
CA PHE A 187 -7.02 27.67 7.75
C PHE A 187 -8.35 28.16 8.34
N GLN A 188 -8.87 29.27 7.83
CA GLN A 188 -10.13 29.81 8.29
C GLN A 188 -11.29 28.83 8.03
N THR A 189 -11.34 28.24 6.85
CA THR A 189 -12.35 27.22 6.52
C THR A 189 -12.29 26.03 7.46
N ILE A 190 -11.07 25.53 7.78
CA ILE A 190 -10.90 24.42 8.74
C ILE A 190 -11.47 24.82 10.12
N VAL A 191 -11.13 25.99 10.62
CA VAL A 191 -11.57 26.45 11.94
C VAL A 191 -13.10 26.65 12.01
N ASP A 192 -13.70 27.18 10.94
CA ASP A 192 -15.13 27.53 10.89
C ASP A 192 -16.02 26.31 10.61
N GLN A 193 -15.55 25.36 9.79
CA GLN A 193 -16.37 24.24 9.31
C GLN A 193 -16.17 22.95 10.08
N VAL A 194 -14.96 22.68 10.58
CA VAL A 194 -14.70 21.46 11.36
C VAL A 194 -15.32 21.61 12.74
N PRO A 195 -16.18 20.70 13.18
CA PRO A 195 -16.75 20.76 14.52
C PRO A 195 -15.66 20.58 15.60
N ALA A 196 -15.91 21.13 16.79
CA ALA A 196 -15.12 20.75 17.96
C ALA A 196 -15.33 19.26 18.25
N PRO A 197 -14.30 18.56 18.79
CA PRO A 197 -14.42 17.15 19.11
C PRO A 197 -15.59 16.84 20.04
N ASP A 198 -16.38 15.82 19.69
CA ASP A 198 -17.40 15.28 20.61
C ASP A 198 -16.68 14.41 21.66
N ALA A 199 -16.42 15.02 22.83
CA ALA A 199 -15.68 14.39 23.92
C ALA A 199 -16.13 14.96 25.27
N ASP A 200 -16.06 14.14 26.32
CA ASP A 200 -16.47 14.53 27.67
C ASP A 200 -15.25 14.86 28.55
N PRO A 201 -14.89 16.13 28.76
CA PRO A 201 -13.75 16.50 29.58
C PRO A 201 -13.95 16.23 31.07
N SER A 202 -15.19 16.04 31.55
CA SER A 202 -15.51 15.85 32.96
C SER A 202 -15.57 14.38 33.39
N GLY A 203 -15.62 13.45 32.42
CA GLY A 203 -15.71 12.02 32.67
C GLY A 203 -14.42 11.38 33.17
N ALA A 204 -14.50 10.11 33.55
CA ALA A 204 -13.32 9.31 33.87
C ALA A 204 -12.51 9.04 32.60
N PHE A 205 -11.19 9.02 32.70
CA PHE A 205 -10.29 8.84 31.55
C PHE A 205 -10.64 7.60 30.72
N GLN A 206 -10.75 7.81 29.43
CA GLN A 206 -10.97 6.77 28.42
C GLN A 206 -10.29 7.16 27.11
N MET A 207 -9.56 6.20 26.54
CA MET A 207 -8.87 6.35 25.25
C MET A 207 -8.82 4.99 24.55
N GLN A 208 -9.07 4.96 23.25
CA GLN A 208 -8.88 3.74 22.44
C GLN A 208 -7.59 3.84 21.64
N ILE A 209 -6.87 2.71 21.54
CA ILE A 209 -5.65 2.62 20.74
C ILE A 209 -6.04 2.39 19.27
N SER A 210 -5.76 3.37 18.43
CA SER A 210 -5.99 3.34 16.98
C SER A 210 -4.73 3.03 16.18
N GLN A 211 -3.55 3.38 16.71
CA GLN A 211 -2.25 3.12 16.10
C GLN A 211 -1.25 2.64 17.14
N LEU A 212 -0.29 1.85 16.71
CA LEU A 212 0.86 1.45 17.52
C LEU A 212 2.15 1.88 16.83
N ASP A 213 3.10 2.29 17.65
CA ASP A 213 4.46 2.58 17.25
C ASP A 213 5.43 1.93 18.23
N TYR A 214 6.69 1.85 17.87
CA TYR A 214 7.71 1.23 18.69
C TYR A 214 9.00 2.06 18.72
N SER A 215 9.51 2.27 19.90
CA SER A 215 10.83 2.87 20.09
C SER A 215 11.70 1.90 20.89
N SER A 216 12.95 1.71 20.46
CA SER A 216 13.92 0.89 21.21
C SER A 216 14.16 1.39 22.64
N TYR A 217 13.89 2.67 22.88
CA TYR A 217 14.06 3.32 24.19
C TYR A 217 12.77 3.34 25.03
N LEU A 218 11.61 3.59 24.39
CA LEU A 218 10.32 3.76 25.06
C LEU A 218 9.46 2.48 25.07
N GLY A 219 9.83 1.49 24.28
CA GLY A 219 9.02 0.30 24.02
C GLY A 219 7.83 0.57 23.11
N VAL A 220 6.71 -0.11 23.36
CA VAL A 220 5.46 0.07 22.62
C VAL A 220 4.84 1.42 22.98
N ILE A 221 4.42 2.15 21.95
CA ILE A 221 3.75 3.45 22.02
C ILE A 221 2.36 3.30 21.46
N GLY A 222 1.33 3.54 22.28
CA GLY A 222 -0.05 3.54 21.84
C GLY A 222 -0.51 4.95 21.47
N VAL A 223 -1.08 5.10 20.26
CA VAL A 223 -1.64 6.37 19.77
C VAL A 223 -3.14 6.26 19.64
N GLY A 224 -3.85 7.29 20.03
CA GLY A 224 -5.30 7.37 19.89
C GLY A 224 -5.88 8.68 20.39
N ARG A 225 -7.19 8.80 20.26
CA ARG A 225 -7.94 9.96 20.73
C ARG A 225 -8.44 9.73 22.17
N VAL A 226 -8.29 10.73 23.02
CA VAL A 226 -8.91 10.75 24.35
C VAL A 226 -10.41 11.05 24.18
N THR A 227 -11.27 10.10 24.52
CA THR A 227 -12.73 10.28 24.41
C THR A 227 -13.34 10.91 25.65
N ARG A 228 -12.78 10.61 26.81
CA ARG A 228 -13.26 11.20 28.09
C ARG A 228 -12.11 11.52 29.03
N GLY A 229 -12.32 12.54 29.86
CA GLY A 229 -11.46 12.89 30.97
C GLY A 229 -10.09 13.43 30.58
N SER A 230 -9.10 13.10 31.36
CA SER A 230 -7.71 13.50 31.16
C SER A 230 -6.75 12.45 31.64
N VAL A 231 -5.51 12.46 31.10
CA VAL A 231 -4.42 11.57 31.50
C VAL A 231 -3.14 12.34 31.79
N LYS A 232 -2.39 11.86 32.77
CA LYS A 232 -1.09 12.39 33.17
C LYS A 232 -0.02 11.30 33.18
N PRO A 233 1.26 11.65 33.04
CA PRO A 233 2.36 10.72 33.32
C PRO A 233 2.23 10.11 34.72
N ASN A 234 2.61 8.84 34.85
CA ASN A 234 2.54 8.05 36.08
C ASN A 234 1.12 7.72 36.60
N GLN A 235 0.06 8.02 35.87
CA GLN A 235 -1.31 7.68 36.26
C GLN A 235 -1.53 6.17 36.15
N GLN A 236 -2.26 5.60 37.14
CA GLN A 236 -2.73 4.21 37.10
C GLN A 236 -3.91 4.12 36.17
N VAL A 237 -3.90 3.11 35.30
CA VAL A 237 -4.95 2.85 34.31
C VAL A 237 -5.22 1.35 34.20
N THR A 238 -6.35 1.03 33.65
CA THR A 238 -6.73 -0.33 33.28
C THR A 238 -6.84 -0.41 31.76
N VAL A 239 -6.20 -1.40 31.17
CA VAL A 239 -6.28 -1.71 29.75
C VAL A 239 -7.22 -2.89 29.57
N GLN A 240 -8.24 -2.72 28.75
CA GLN A 240 -9.15 -3.78 28.33
C GLN A 240 -9.00 -4.06 26.85
N SER A 241 -8.64 -5.28 26.51
CA SER A 241 -8.53 -5.70 25.13
C SER A 241 -9.88 -5.96 24.47
N ALA A 242 -9.93 -5.95 23.12
CA ALA A 242 -11.12 -6.32 22.35
C ALA A 242 -11.64 -7.74 22.69
N SER A 243 -10.77 -8.66 23.14
CA SER A 243 -11.14 -9.99 23.62
C SER A 243 -11.71 -10.03 25.05
N GLY A 244 -11.82 -8.88 25.73
CA GLY A 244 -12.29 -8.77 27.11
C GLY A 244 -11.22 -9.03 28.17
N LYS A 245 -9.97 -9.31 27.81
CA LYS A 245 -8.86 -9.46 28.76
C LYS A 245 -8.51 -8.11 29.37
N ILE A 246 -8.39 -8.09 30.70
CA ILE A 246 -8.11 -6.87 31.46
C ILE A 246 -6.75 -7.00 32.15
N HIS A 247 -5.96 -5.93 32.11
CA HIS A 247 -4.75 -5.80 32.92
C HIS A 247 -4.57 -4.35 33.40
N ASN A 248 -3.95 -4.22 34.55
CA ASN A 248 -3.62 -2.89 35.11
C ASN A 248 -2.24 -2.47 34.62
N GLY A 249 -2.10 -1.17 34.35
CA GLY A 249 -0.87 -0.57 33.94
C GLY A 249 -0.64 0.81 34.56
N LYS A 250 0.54 1.32 34.39
CA LYS A 250 0.91 2.68 34.76
C LYS A 250 1.41 3.42 33.54
N VAL A 251 0.79 4.53 33.18
CA VAL A 251 1.23 5.40 32.09
C VAL A 251 2.65 5.87 32.36
N GLY A 252 3.55 5.64 31.40
CA GLY A 252 4.92 6.15 31.50
C GLY A 252 4.96 7.62 31.14
N LYS A 253 5.06 7.92 29.86
CA LYS A 253 5.03 9.29 29.32
C LYS A 253 3.78 9.50 28.49
N VAL A 254 3.35 10.75 28.42
CA VAL A 254 2.27 11.23 27.56
C VAL A 254 2.87 12.23 26.58
N PHE A 255 2.57 12.07 25.29
CA PHE A 255 3.04 12.94 24.24
C PHE A 255 1.86 13.54 23.48
N GLY A 256 1.91 14.83 23.24
CA GLY A 256 1.13 15.50 22.20
C GLY A 256 1.95 15.65 20.93
N TYR A 257 1.32 16.15 19.87
CA TYR A 257 1.97 16.47 18.61
C TYR A 257 2.07 17.97 18.42
N LEU A 258 3.16 18.46 17.88
CA LEU A 258 3.32 19.84 17.42
C LEU A 258 4.34 19.86 16.29
N GLY A 259 3.95 20.33 15.12
CA GLY A 259 4.74 20.08 13.92
C GLY A 259 4.88 18.58 13.69
N LEU A 260 6.07 18.14 13.37
CA LEU A 260 6.39 16.73 13.09
C LEU A 260 6.85 15.95 14.33
N GLU A 261 7.04 16.64 15.44
CA GLU A 261 7.62 16.05 16.63
C GLU A 261 6.57 15.74 17.69
N ARG A 262 6.89 14.72 18.50
CA ARG A 262 6.17 14.39 19.72
C ARG A 262 6.77 15.16 20.88
N HIS A 263 5.95 15.92 21.56
CA HIS A 263 6.35 16.67 22.75
C HIS A 263 5.76 16.06 24.01
N GLU A 264 6.59 15.86 25.04
CA GLU A 264 6.08 15.41 26.33
C GLU A 264 5.10 16.47 26.90
N THR A 265 3.94 16.01 27.36
CA THR A 265 2.93 16.84 27.99
C THR A 265 2.67 16.39 29.43
N GLU A 266 2.44 17.35 30.32
CA GLU A 266 2.09 17.07 31.72
C GLU A 266 0.64 16.57 31.86
N ILE A 267 -0.23 16.96 30.94
CA ILE A 267 -1.64 16.55 30.91
C ILE A 267 -2.15 16.55 29.49
N ALA A 268 -2.92 15.54 29.12
CA ALA A 268 -3.71 15.50 27.90
C ALA A 268 -5.18 15.38 28.26
N GLU A 269 -6.03 16.10 27.53
CA GLU A 269 -7.47 16.24 27.81
C GLU A 269 -8.31 15.58 26.71
N ALA A 270 -9.59 15.35 27.03
CA ALA A 270 -10.57 14.82 26.11
C ALA A 270 -10.61 15.59 24.79
N GLY A 271 -10.73 14.88 23.68
CA GLY A 271 -10.71 15.39 22.31
C GLY A 271 -9.35 15.35 21.63
N ASP A 272 -8.24 15.36 22.39
CA ASP A 272 -6.88 15.41 21.81
C ASP A 272 -6.41 14.04 21.32
N ILE A 273 -5.59 14.04 20.26
CA ILE A 273 -4.88 12.86 19.74
C ILE A 273 -3.51 12.82 20.39
N ILE A 274 -3.22 11.75 21.12
CA ILE A 274 -2.01 11.62 21.94
C ILE A 274 -1.31 10.29 21.73
N ALA A 275 -0.05 10.25 22.17
CA ALA A 275 0.71 9.02 22.28
C ALA A 275 1.08 8.75 23.75
N ILE A 276 0.94 7.49 24.17
CA ILE A 276 1.25 7.06 25.54
C ILE A 276 2.17 5.85 25.56
N THR A 277 2.98 5.75 26.63
CA THR A 277 3.95 4.66 26.82
C THR A 277 3.82 4.02 28.20
N GLY A 278 4.56 2.93 28.43
CA GLY A 278 4.71 2.32 29.75
C GLY A 278 3.65 1.28 30.09
N LEU A 279 2.74 0.95 29.21
CA LEU A 279 1.62 0.02 29.47
C LEU A 279 1.92 -1.45 29.12
N GLY A 280 3.15 -1.75 28.70
CA GLY A 280 3.55 -3.11 28.31
C GLY A 280 2.96 -3.54 26.96
N GLU A 281 2.28 -4.67 26.94
CA GLU A 281 1.63 -5.16 25.71
C GLU A 281 0.36 -4.37 25.45
N LEU A 282 0.34 -3.63 24.35
CA LEU A 282 -0.83 -2.95 23.81
C LEU A 282 -1.17 -3.56 22.45
N LYS A 283 -2.45 -3.58 22.15
CA LYS A 283 -2.98 -3.96 20.83
C LYS A 283 -3.90 -2.87 20.30
N ILE A 284 -4.05 -2.83 19.00
CA ILE A 284 -5.05 -1.97 18.37
C ILE A 284 -6.44 -2.39 18.85
N SER A 285 -7.33 -1.42 19.02
CA SER A 285 -8.65 -1.53 19.65
C SER A 285 -8.64 -1.72 21.18
N ASP A 286 -7.48 -1.84 21.82
CA ASP A 286 -7.46 -1.82 23.29
C ASP A 286 -8.00 -0.49 23.81
N THR A 287 -8.85 -0.55 24.84
CA THR A 287 -9.35 0.65 25.52
C THR A 287 -8.63 0.83 26.84
N ILE A 288 -8.09 2.01 27.06
CA ILE A 288 -7.43 2.41 28.29
C ILE A 288 -8.39 3.26 29.11
N CYS A 289 -8.68 2.82 30.33
CA CYS A 289 -9.67 3.42 31.20
C CYS A 289 -9.10 3.78 32.57
N CYS A 290 -9.83 4.62 33.31
CA CYS A 290 -9.63 4.78 34.74
C CYS A 290 -9.90 3.43 35.45
N PRO A 291 -9.07 2.99 36.41
CA PRO A 291 -9.26 1.72 37.13
C PRO A 291 -10.60 1.56 37.81
N ASN A 292 -11.19 2.68 38.25
CA ASN A 292 -12.48 2.67 38.96
C ASN A 292 -13.70 2.66 38.04
N GLU A 293 -13.51 2.89 36.74
CA GLU A 293 -14.57 2.95 35.73
C GLU A 293 -14.06 2.39 34.42
N VAL A 294 -14.16 1.07 34.29
CA VAL A 294 -13.74 0.35 33.07
C VAL A 294 -14.91 0.33 32.09
N ALA A 295 -14.82 1.11 31.05
CA ALA A 295 -15.84 1.22 30.01
C ALA A 295 -15.16 1.04 28.63
N PRO A 296 -15.10 -0.20 28.08
CA PRO A 296 -14.47 -0.44 26.79
C PRO A 296 -15.26 0.19 25.67
N LEU A 297 -14.54 0.73 24.68
CA LEU A 297 -15.12 1.17 23.42
C LEU A 297 -15.31 -0.04 22.49
N PRO A 298 -16.26 0.03 21.54
CA PRO A 298 -16.41 -1.01 20.52
C PRO A 298 -15.08 -1.22 19.77
N PRO A 299 -14.71 -2.47 19.47
CA PRO A 299 -13.51 -2.73 18.69
C PRO A 299 -13.59 -2.02 17.33
N LEU A 300 -12.46 -1.46 16.89
CA LEU A 300 -12.35 -0.92 15.55
C LEU A 300 -12.47 -2.05 14.53
N SER A 301 -13.32 -1.90 13.54
CA SER A 301 -13.45 -2.84 12.44
C SER A 301 -12.19 -2.76 11.56
N VAL A 302 -11.66 -3.91 11.20
CA VAL A 302 -10.58 -4.00 10.22
C VAL A 302 -11.03 -5.01 9.19
N ASP A 303 -11.05 -4.59 7.94
CA ASP A 303 -11.37 -5.48 6.84
C ASP A 303 -10.45 -6.71 6.83
N GLU A 304 -10.98 -7.86 6.45
CA GLU A 304 -10.22 -9.09 6.41
C GLU A 304 -9.23 -9.15 5.24
N PRO A 305 -8.13 -9.92 5.37
CA PRO A 305 -7.22 -10.18 4.26
C PRO A 305 -7.91 -10.82 3.07
N THR A 306 -7.53 -10.44 1.85
CA THR A 306 -8.06 -10.99 0.60
C THR A 306 -7.03 -11.78 -0.20
N VAL A 307 -5.74 -11.55 0.05
CA VAL A 307 -4.61 -12.17 -0.66
C VAL A 307 -3.68 -12.86 0.33
N THR A 308 -3.14 -13.99 -0.05
CA THR A 308 -2.18 -14.76 0.74
C THR A 308 -0.97 -15.16 -0.09
N MET A 309 0.18 -15.26 0.56
CA MET A 309 1.43 -15.76 -0.02
C MET A 309 2.14 -16.67 0.97
N THR A 310 2.92 -17.63 0.46
CA THR A 310 3.80 -18.44 1.31
C THR A 310 5.19 -17.79 1.37
N PHE A 311 5.62 -17.41 2.58
CA PHE A 311 6.99 -16.99 2.87
C PHE A 311 7.74 -18.21 3.40
N GLN A 312 8.91 -18.47 2.87
CA GLN A 312 9.71 -19.63 3.27
C GLN A 312 11.21 -19.34 3.27
N VAL A 313 11.94 -20.17 3.99
CA VAL A 313 13.40 -20.14 3.96
C VAL A 313 13.89 -20.34 2.54
N ASN A 314 14.88 -19.54 2.12
CA ASN A 314 15.51 -19.73 0.83
C ASN A 314 16.40 -20.98 0.85
N THR A 315 16.09 -21.94 0.01
CA THR A 315 16.83 -23.22 -0.12
C THR A 315 17.63 -23.29 -1.42
N SER A 316 17.87 -22.15 -2.08
CA SER A 316 18.67 -22.11 -3.30
C SER A 316 20.15 -22.39 -3.03
N PRO A 317 20.95 -22.76 -4.05
CA PRO A 317 22.41 -22.90 -3.90
C PRO A 317 23.14 -21.61 -3.50
N PHE A 318 22.46 -20.46 -3.58
CA PHE A 318 23.00 -19.16 -3.17
C PHE A 318 22.53 -18.69 -1.80
N SER A 319 21.72 -19.51 -1.11
CA SER A 319 21.24 -19.20 0.23
C SER A 319 22.36 -18.84 1.19
N GLY A 320 22.20 -17.73 1.93
CA GLY A 320 23.13 -17.24 2.92
C GLY A 320 24.37 -16.52 2.37
N LYS A 321 24.45 -16.29 1.04
CA LYS A 321 25.56 -15.52 0.46
C LYS A 321 25.37 -14.01 0.61
N GLU A 322 24.14 -13.53 0.58
CA GLU A 322 23.78 -12.11 0.52
C GLU A 322 22.98 -11.66 1.76
N GLY A 323 22.14 -12.53 2.32
CA GLY A 323 21.31 -12.22 3.47
C GLY A 323 22.00 -12.48 4.82
N LYS A 324 21.71 -11.60 5.80
CA LYS A 324 22.16 -11.75 7.19
C LYS A 324 21.20 -12.65 7.99
N TYR A 325 19.91 -12.55 7.72
CA TYR A 325 18.83 -13.27 8.40
C TYR A 325 18.19 -14.27 7.46
N VAL A 326 18.57 -15.56 7.59
CA VAL A 326 18.26 -16.61 6.60
C VAL A 326 17.49 -17.79 7.20
N THR A 327 17.24 -17.82 8.51
CA THR A 327 16.60 -18.96 9.19
C THR A 327 15.11 -18.75 9.37
N SER A 328 14.35 -19.87 9.48
CA SER A 328 12.92 -19.81 9.78
C SER A 328 12.60 -19.03 11.07
N ARG A 329 13.46 -19.16 12.08
CA ARG A 329 13.32 -18.39 13.32
C ARG A 329 13.45 -16.89 13.08
N ASN A 330 14.43 -16.44 12.28
CA ASN A 330 14.58 -15.02 11.97
C ASN A 330 13.32 -14.47 11.24
N ILE A 331 12.82 -15.23 10.25
CA ILE A 331 11.61 -14.86 9.50
C ILE A 331 10.42 -14.79 10.46
N LYS A 332 10.22 -15.80 11.30
CA LYS A 332 9.14 -15.82 12.29
C LYS A 332 9.21 -14.63 13.25
N ASP A 333 10.36 -14.41 13.88
CA ASP A 333 10.55 -13.31 14.83
C ASP A 333 10.26 -11.94 14.18
N ARG A 334 10.56 -11.80 12.88
CA ARG A 334 10.26 -10.57 12.12
C ARG A 334 8.77 -10.43 11.81
N LEU A 335 8.13 -11.52 11.39
CA LEU A 335 6.68 -11.54 11.13
C LEU A 335 5.87 -11.32 12.41
N ASP A 336 6.29 -11.90 13.54
CA ASP A 336 5.66 -11.68 14.84
C ASP A 336 5.76 -10.21 15.28
N LYS A 337 6.87 -9.53 14.99
CA LYS A 337 7.00 -8.07 15.22
C LYS A 337 6.07 -7.28 14.31
N GLU A 338 5.93 -7.66 13.06
CA GLU A 338 5.02 -6.98 12.13
C GLU A 338 3.57 -7.06 12.61
N LEU A 339 3.14 -8.22 13.11
CA LEU A 339 1.77 -8.42 13.64
C LEU A 339 1.41 -7.50 14.81
N VAL A 340 2.39 -6.94 15.51
CA VAL A 340 2.13 -5.96 16.59
C VAL A 340 1.54 -4.67 16.02
N HIS A 341 2.04 -4.22 14.86
CA HIS A 341 1.69 -2.94 14.25
C HIS A 341 0.65 -3.07 13.15
N ASN A 342 0.67 -4.20 12.43
CA ASN A 342 -0.10 -4.43 11.23
C ASN A 342 -1.27 -5.39 11.48
N VAL A 343 -2.44 -4.83 11.80
CA VAL A 343 -3.65 -5.62 12.15
C VAL A 343 -4.28 -6.29 10.93
N ALA A 344 -4.03 -5.75 9.74
CA ALA A 344 -4.54 -6.33 8.50
C ALA A 344 -3.72 -7.55 8.03
N LEU A 345 -2.60 -7.84 8.71
CA LEU A 345 -1.76 -8.99 8.43
C LEU A 345 -2.18 -10.19 9.27
N ARG A 346 -2.23 -11.37 8.67
CA ARG A 346 -2.34 -12.66 9.38
C ARG A 346 -1.17 -13.55 8.99
N VAL A 347 -0.61 -14.22 9.96
CA VAL A 347 0.51 -15.14 9.77
C VAL A 347 0.18 -16.47 10.42
N GLU A 348 0.25 -17.53 9.62
CA GLU A 348 0.03 -18.91 10.06
C GLU A 348 1.28 -19.74 9.70
N GLN A 349 1.81 -20.47 10.66
CA GLN A 349 2.86 -21.44 10.39
C GLN A 349 2.24 -22.69 9.76
N LEU A 350 2.77 -23.12 8.61
CA LEU A 350 2.31 -24.33 7.94
C LEU A 350 2.88 -25.59 8.59
N ASP A 351 2.46 -26.77 8.14
CA ASP A 351 2.98 -28.07 8.61
C ASP A 351 4.51 -28.17 8.45
N ASP A 352 5.04 -27.55 7.42
CA ASP A 352 6.48 -27.36 7.23
C ASP A 352 6.95 -26.15 8.08
N PRO A 353 7.81 -26.35 9.10
CA PRO A 353 8.24 -25.31 10.02
C PRO A 353 9.03 -24.15 9.33
N ASP A 354 9.49 -24.37 8.11
CA ASP A 354 10.23 -23.39 7.33
C ASP A 354 9.30 -22.54 6.42
N LYS A 355 7.96 -22.74 6.53
CA LYS A 355 6.96 -22.06 5.71
C LYS A 355 5.91 -21.36 6.56
N PHE A 356 5.58 -20.13 6.16
CA PHE A 356 4.59 -19.26 6.78
C PHE A 356 3.59 -18.82 5.72
N LYS A 357 2.31 -19.03 5.98
CA LYS A 357 1.23 -18.44 5.20
C LYS A 357 1.00 -17.03 5.71
N VAL A 358 1.26 -16.05 4.85
CA VAL A 358 1.16 -14.63 5.17
C VAL A 358 0.02 -14.05 4.35
N SER A 359 -0.99 -13.52 5.01
CA SER A 359 -2.21 -13.01 4.38
C SER A 359 -2.33 -11.51 4.64
N GLY A 360 -2.64 -10.75 3.60
CA GLY A 360 -2.79 -9.30 3.63
C GLY A 360 -3.95 -8.81 2.77
N ARG A 361 -4.16 -7.50 2.76
CA ARG A 361 -5.26 -6.86 2.02
C ARG A 361 -5.08 -6.90 0.51
N GLY A 362 -3.84 -6.86 0.03
CA GLY A 362 -3.52 -6.85 -1.39
C GLY A 362 -2.05 -7.16 -1.65
N GLU A 363 -1.70 -7.21 -2.94
CA GLU A 363 -0.33 -7.52 -3.38
C GLU A 363 0.66 -6.45 -2.96
N LEU A 364 0.28 -5.17 -3.02
CA LEU A 364 1.13 -4.05 -2.62
C LEU A 364 1.45 -4.10 -1.12
N HIS A 365 0.47 -4.44 -0.28
CA HIS A 365 0.67 -4.58 1.17
C HIS A 365 1.72 -5.66 1.48
N LEU A 366 1.61 -6.85 0.87
CA LEU A 366 2.59 -7.93 1.06
C LEU A 366 3.93 -7.60 0.39
N GLY A 367 3.93 -6.94 -0.76
CA GLY A 367 5.14 -6.50 -1.47
C GLY A 367 5.97 -5.51 -0.64
N ILE A 368 5.33 -4.58 0.06
CA ILE A 368 6.00 -3.63 0.96
C ILE A 368 6.62 -4.37 2.16
N LEU A 369 5.92 -5.34 2.74
CA LEU A 369 6.48 -6.16 3.82
C LEU A 369 7.74 -6.90 3.35
N ILE A 370 7.70 -7.53 2.18
CA ILE A 370 8.86 -8.24 1.60
C ILE A 370 10.01 -7.27 1.35
N GLU A 371 9.73 -6.09 0.80
CA GLU A 371 10.76 -5.07 0.51
C GLU A 371 11.39 -4.51 1.79
N ASN A 372 10.60 -4.28 2.85
CA ASN A 372 11.13 -3.90 4.16
C ASN A 372 12.05 -5.00 4.72
N MET A 373 11.62 -6.26 4.69
CA MET A 373 12.45 -7.38 5.12
C MET A 373 13.75 -7.47 4.31
N ARG A 374 13.68 -7.28 2.98
CA ARG A 374 14.85 -7.25 2.10
C ARG A 374 15.87 -6.18 2.53
N ARG A 375 15.42 -4.96 2.78
CA ARG A 375 16.26 -3.82 3.21
C ARG A 375 16.84 -4.01 4.61
N GLU A 376 16.13 -4.72 5.48
CA GLU A 376 16.61 -5.10 6.82
C GLU A 376 17.67 -6.21 6.79
N GLY A 377 17.94 -6.81 5.63
CA GLY A 377 18.96 -7.86 5.44
C GLY A 377 18.43 -9.28 5.53
N TYR A 378 17.12 -9.48 5.40
CA TYR A 378 16.52 -10.82 5.32
C TYR A 378 16.67 -11.42 3.92
N GLU A 379 16.78 -12.75 3.90
CA GLU A 379 16.75 -13.56 2.69
C GLU A 379 15.65 -14.60 2.83
N LEU A 380 14.74 -14.64 1.87
CA LEU A 380 13.59 -15.55 1.87
C LEU A 380 13.18 -15.89 0.44
N ALA A 381 12.34 -16.91 0.30
CA ALA A 381 11.66 -17.21 -0.94
C ALA A 381 10.14 -17.06 -0.76
N VAL A 382 9.46 -16.51 -1.74
CA VAL A 382 8.02 -16.26 -1.69
C VAL A 382 7.29 -16.89 -2.87
N SER A 383 6.07 -17.36 -2.61
CA SER A 383 5.20 -17.96 -3.63
C SER A 383 4.44 -16.89 -4.41
N ARG A 384 3.77 -17.30 -5.48
CA ARG A 384 2.77 -16.50 -6.17
C ARG A 384 1.69 -16.05 -5.19
N PRO A 385 1.15 -14.81 -5.33
CA PRO A 385 -0.04 -14.38 -4.62
C PRO A 385 -1.25 -15.26 -4.98
N GLU A 386 -2.04 -15.63 -3.98
CA GLU A 386 -3.28 -16.38 -4.14
C GLU A 386 -4.41 -15.63 -3.44
N VAL A 387 -5.62 -15.62 -4.03
CA VAL A 387 -6.78 -15.03 -3.37
C VAL A 387 -7.33 -15.96 -2.29
N ILE A 388 -7.88 -15.40 -1.23
CA ILE A 388 -8.47 -16.15 -0.12
C ILE A 388 -9.91 -16.48 -0.48
N MET A 389 -10.21 -17.76 -0.67
CA MET A 389 -11.56 -18.25 -0.88
C MET A 389 -12.30 -18.43 0.45
N ARG A 390 -13.62 -18.28 0.43
CA ARG A 390 -14.51 -18.56 1.56
C ARG A 390 -15.52 -19.61 1.19
N GLU A 391 -16.00 -20.38 2.18
CA GLU A 391 -17.13 -21.28 2.03
C GLU A 391 -18.29 -20.72 2.88
N VAL A 392 -19.36 -20.33 2.22
CA VAL A 392 -20.58 -19.79 2.83
C VAL A 392 -21.75 -20.64 2.36
N ASP A 393 -22.47 -21.25 3.28
CA ASP A 393 -23.63 -22.13 3.00
C ASP A 393 -23.35 -23.25 1.98
N GLY A 394 -22.10 -23.78 1.97
CA GLY A 394 -21.66 -24.83 1.05
C GLY A 394 -21.34 -24.36 -0.36
N GLN A 395 -21.28 -23.04 -0.59
CA GLN A 395 -20.82 -22.42 -1.83
C GLN A 395 -19.46 -21.76 -1.63
N ILE A 396 -18.59 -21.94 -2.62
CA ILE A 396 -17.29 -21.26 -2.61
C ILE A 396 -17.47 -19.84 -3.14
N GLU A 397 -17.03 -18.88 -2.37
CA GLU A 397 -16.97 -17.47 -2.72
C GLU A 397 -15.52 -17.01 -2.90
N GLU A 398 -15.33 -16.10 -3.83
CA GLU A 398 -14.05 -15.41 -4.10
C GLU A 398 -14.19 -13.90 -3.94
N PRO A 399 -13.10 -13.18 -3.61
CA PRO A 399 -13.14 -11.73 -3.54
C PRO A 399 -13.27 -11.12 -4.94
N TYR A 400 -14.09 -10.06 -5.05
CA TYR A 400 -14.27 -9.23 -6.22
C TYR A 400 -13.73 -7.85 -5.98
N GLU A 401 -13.30 -7.20 -7.06
CA GLU A 401 -12.83 -5.82 -7.04
C GLU A 401 -13.56 -4.97 -8.06
N THR A 402 -13.78 -3.71 -7.70
CA THR A 402 -14.09 -2.66 -8.65
C THR A 402 -12.79 -2.18 -9.26
N VAL A 403 -12.71 -2.20 -10.57
CA VAL A 403 -11.51 -1.81 -11.33
C VAL A 403 -11.86 -0.65 -12.24
N THR A 404 -11.15 0.46 -12.08
CA THR A 404 -11.26 1.63 -12.96
C THR A 404 -10.05 1.71 -13.87
N ILE A 405 -10.27 1.77 -15.15
CA ILE A 405 -9.25 1.89 -16.18
C ILE A 405 -9.46 3.20 -16.95
N ASP A 406 -8.40 4.00 -17.05
CA ASP A 406 -8.37 5.23 -17.84
C ASP A 406 -7.29 5.11 -18.93
N VAL A 407 -7.69 5.08 -20.18
CA VAL A 407 -6.82 4.84 -21.34
C VAL A 407 -7.17 5.74 -22.51
N GLU A 408 -6.26 5.86 -23.48
CA GLU A 408 -6.56 6.46 -24.78
C GLU A 408 -7.59 5.60 -25.53
N GLU A 409 -8.53 6.24 -26.24
CA GLU A 409 -9.64 5.56 -26.94
C GLU A 409 -9.14 4.45 -27.89
N GLU A 410 -7.93 4.59 -28.46
CA GLU A 410 -7.34 3.58 -29.35
C GLU A 410 -7.08 2.23 -28.65
N HIS A 411 -6.88 2.23 -27.34
CA HIS A 411 -6.63 1.02 -26.54
C HIS A 411 -7.90 0.35 -26.02
N GLN A 412 -9.07 1.00 -26.13
CA GLN A 412 -10.35 0.51 -25.60
C GLN A 412 -10.64 -0.95 -26.02
N GLY A 413 -10.53 -1.26 -27.32
CA GLY A 413 -10.87 -2.58 -27.84
C GLY A 413 -10.01 -3.70 -27.27
N SER A 414 -8.70 -3.48 -27.18
CA SER A 414 -7.74 -4.45 -26.61
C SER A 414 -7.95 -4.66 -25.11
N ILE A 415 -8.25 -3.60 -24.39
CA ILE A 415 -8.54 -3.68 -22.95
C ILE A 415 -9.85 -4.44 -22.69
N MET A 416 -10.93 -4.12 -23.42
CA MET A 416 -12.21 -4.81 -23.29
C MET A 416 -12.08 -6.31 -23.55
N GLU A 417 -11.31 -6.73 -24.58
CA GLU A 417 -11.04 -8.13 -24.84
C GLU A 417 -10.33 -8.82 -23.68
N LYS A 418 -9.27 -8.20 -23.15
CA LYS A 418 -8.47 -8.77 -22.06
C LYS A 418 -9.25 -8.84 -20.75
N MET A 419 -10.01 -7.80 -20.44
CA MET A 419 -10.86 -7.77 -19.26
C MET A 419 -11.96 -8.85 -19.34
N GLY A 420 -12.55 -9.08 -20.52
CA GLY A 420 -13.51 -10.16 -20.75
C GLY A 420 -12.92 -11.55 -20.53
N LEU A 421 -11.68 -11.80 -21.00
CA LEU A 421 -10.95 -13.06 -20.76
C LEU A 421 -10.69 -13.29 -19.27
N ARG A 422 -10.54 -12.22 -18.49
CA ARG A 422 -10.32 -12.23 -17.06
C ARG A 422 -11.63 -12.19 -16.23
N LYS A 423 -12.79 -12.42 -16.88
CA LYS A 423 -14.12 -12.48 -16.26
C LYS A 423 -14.61 -11.15 -15.67
N ALA A 424 -14.08 -10.03 -16.14
CA ALA A 424 -14.57 -8.72 -15.76
C ALA A 424 -15.92 -8.40 -16.41
N GLU A 425 -16.78 -7.72 -15.67
CA GLU A 425 -18.06 -7.19 -16.11
C GLU A 425 -17.97 -5.67 -16.15
N LEU A 426 -18.20 -5.08 -17.32
CA LEU A 426 -18.24 -3.61 -17.47
C LEU A 426 -19.47 -3.06 -16.78
N THR A 427 -19.27 -2.10 -15.91
CA THR A 427 -20.34 -1.42 -15.15
C THR A 427 -20.62 -0.01 -15.70
N ASP A 428 -19.58 0.71 -16.09
CA ASP A 428 -19.70 2.04 -16.67
C ASP A 428 -18.60 2.36 -17.67
N MET A 429 -18.87 3.29 -18.59
CA MET A 429 -17.92 3.73 -19.60
C MET A 429 -18.19 5.19 -19.99
N ALA A 430 -17.24 6.07 -19.73
CA ALA A 430 -17.35 7.50 -19.96
C ALA A 430 -16.14 8.06 -20.75
N PRO A 431 -16.33 8.55 -21.98
CA PRO A 431 -15.29 9.28 -22.70
C PRO A 431 -15.11 10.69 -22.12
N ASP A 432 -13.88 11.18 -22.07
CA ASP A 432 -13.56 12.53 -21.56
C ASP A 432 -13.75 13.64 -22.63
N GLY A 433 -14.08 13.25 -23.86
CA GLY A 433 -14.20 14.15 -25.01
C GLY A 433 -12.87 14.72 -25.52
N LYS A 434 -11.73 14.26 -25.02
CA LYS A 434 -10.37 14.68 -25.40
C LYS A 434 -9.49 13.53 -25.91
N GLY A 435 -10.08 12.36 -26.13
CA GLY A 435 -9.40 11.18 -26.66
C GLY A 435 -9.02 10.15 -25.61
N ARG A 436 -9.48 10.31 -24.36
CA ARG A 436 -9.38 9.30 -23.30
C ARG A 436 -10.74 8.76 -22.93
N ILE A 437 -10.75 7.54 -22.42
CA ILE A 437 -11.95 6.85 -21.98
C ILE A 437 -11.71 6.21 -20.62
N ARG A 438 -12.65 6.44 -19.70
CA ARG A 438 -12.71 5.77 -18.40
C ARG A 438 -13.69 4.62 -18.47
N MET A 439 -13.28 3.47 -17.95
CA MET A 439 -14.08 2.25 -17.92
C MET A 439 -14.05 1.66 -16.52
N ASP A 440 -15.21 1.39 -15.95
CA ASP A 440 -15.35 0.74 -14.65
C ASP A 440 -15.82 -0.71 -14.81
N PHE A 441 -15.18 -1.61 -14.08
CA PHE A 441 -15.47 -3.04 -14.11
C PHE A 441 -15.64 -3.60 -12.71
N ILE A 442 -16.39 -4.70 -12.58
CA ILE A 442 -16.38 -5.59 -11.42
C ILE A 442 -15.80 -6.93 -11.87
N MET A 443 -14.79 -7.42 -11.18
CA MET A 443 -14.14 -8.67 -11.55
C MET A 443 -13.57 -9.43 -10.34
N PRO A 444 -13.36 -10.77 -10.47
CA PRO A 444 -12.66 -11.53 -9.43
C PRO A 444 -11.23 -11.02 -9.22
N SER A 445 -10.80 -10.84 -7.97
CA SER A 445 -9.46 -10.34 -7.62
C SER A 445 -8.33 -11.17 -8.23
N ARG A 446 -8.52 -12.51 -8.36
CA ARG A 446 -7.54 -13.38 -9.04
C ARG A 446 -7.33 -13.03 -10.52
N GLY A 447 -8.28 -12.33 -11.14
CA GLY A 447 -8.16 -11.85 -12.51
C GLY A 447 -7.21 -10.65 -12.67
N LEU A 448 -6.91 -9.93 -11.58
CA LEU A 448 -5.95 -8.82 -11.56
C LEU A 448 -4.51 -9.30 -11.39
N ILE A 449 -4.31 -10.46 -10.76
CA ILE A 449 -2.97 -11.03 -10.57
C ILE A 449 -2.26 -11.17 -11.92
N GLY A 450 -1.10 -10.52 -12.06
CA GLY A 450 -0.31 -10.50 -13.29
C GLY A 450 -0.89 -9.65 -14.43
N PHE A 451 -1.91 -8.82 -14.18
CA PHE A 451 -2.49 -7.96 -15.22
C PHE A 451 -1.77 -6.62 -15.39
N GLN A 452 -1.19 -6.07 -14.32
CA GLN A 452 -0.56 -4.76 -14.35
C GLN A 452 0.53 -4.65 -15.42
N THR A 453 1.42 -5.62 -15.50
CA THR A 453 2.51 -5.65 -16.50
C THR A 453 1.95 -5.82 -17.93
N GLU A 454 0.93 -6.65 -18.12
CA GLU A 454 0.25 -6.81 -19.41
C GLU A 454 -0.45 -5.51 -19.84
N PHE A 455 -1.16 -4.87 -18.89
CA PHE A 455 -1.84 -3.60 -19.09
C PHE A 455 -0.90 -2.47 -19.51
N MET A 456 0.22 -2.30 -18.82
CA MET A 456 1.23 -1.29 -19.18
C MET A 456 1.80 -1.53 -20.58
N THR A 457 1.95 -2.79 -20.99
CA THR A 457 2.42 -3.13 -22.35
C THR A 457 1.35 -2.81 -23.39
N LEU A 458 0.09 -3.13 -23.15
CA LEU A 458 -1.04 -2.87 -24.04
C LEU A 458 -1.29 -1.38 -24.27
N THR A 459 -1.08 -0.57 -23.25
CA THR A 459 -1.31 0.88 -23.29
C THR A 459 -0.04 1.69 -23.57
N SER A 460 1.06 1.03 -23.94
CA SER A 460 2.37 1.67 -24.16
C SER A 460 2.83 2.55 -22.98
N GLY A 461 2.36 2.23 -21.77
CA GLY A 461 2.67 2.95 -20.54
C GLY A 461 1.80 4.18 -20.26
N SER A 462 0.82 4.51 -21.12
CA SER A 462 -0.04 5.69 -20.95
C SER A 462 -1.31 5.42 -20.14
N GLY A 463 -1.66 4.14 -19.94
CA GLY A 463 -2.87 3.74 -19.22
C GLY A 463 -2.73 3.83 -17.71
N LEU A 464 -3.84 4.14 -17.07
CA LEU A 464 -3.98 4.13 -15.61
C LEU A 464 -4.97 3.04 -15.21
N ILE A 465 -4.62 2.25 -14.21
CA ILE A 465 -5.48 1.22 -13.66
C ILE A 465 -5.50 1.33 -12.14
N TYR A 466 -6.71 1.33 -11.58
CA TYR A 466 -6.94 1.37 -10.16
C TYR A 466 -7.95 0.30 -9.79
N HIS A 467 -7.80 -0.29 -8.61
CA HIS A 467 -8.72 -1.30 -8.13
C HIS A 467 -8.93 -1.19 -6.63
N THR A 468 -10.10 -1.61 -6.19
CA THR A 468 -10.47 -1.64 -4.78
C THR A 468 -11.33 -2.86 -4.51
N PHE A 469 -11.17 -3.48 -3.32
CA PHE A 469 -12.04 -4.57 -2.89
C PHE A 469 -13.50 -4.12 -2.90
N PHE A 470 -14.37 -4.93 -3.50
CA PHE A 470 -15.81 -4.70 -3.58
C PHE A 470 -16.54 -5.58 -2.56
N GLU A 471 -16.62 -6.87 -2.80
CA GLU A 471 -17.30 -7.84 -1.93
C GLU A 471 -16.81 -9.26 -2.20
N TYR A 472 -17.27 -10.22 -1.40
CA TYR A 472 -17.16 -11.64 -1.74
C TYR A 472 -18.39 -12.07 -2.54
N GLY A 473 -18.18 -12.79 -3.62
CA GLY A 473 -19.22 -13.27 -4.49
C GLY A 473 -18.95 -14.70 -4.98
N PRO A 474 -19.90 -15.30 -5.71
CA PRO A 474 -19.78 -16.67 -6.21
C PRO A 474 -18.52 -16.89 -7.05
N HIS A 475 -17.82 -17.99 -6.82
CA HIS A 475 -16.64 -18.33 -7.59
C HIS A 475 -16.97 -18.54 -9.07
N LYS A 476 -16.41 -17.70 -9.95
CA LYS A 476 -16.48 -17.86 -11.41
C LYS A 476 -15.51 -18.93 -11.85
N GLY A 477 -15.97 -20.17 -12.02
CA GLY A 477 -15.16 -21.32 -12.39
C GLY A 477 -14.18 -21.06 -13.55
N GLY A 478 -13.14 -21.90 -13.65
CA GLY A 478 -12.09 -21.83 -14.67
C GLY A 478 -10.85 -21.08 -14.20
N GLU A 479 -9.75 -21.33 -14.87
CA GLU A 479 -8.47 -20.66 -14.63
C GLU A 479 -8.48 -19.26 -15.26
N ILE A 480 -7.96 -18.27 -14.53
CA ILE A 480 -7.89 -16.87 -14.97
C ILE A 480 -6.45 -16.39 -14.76
N GLY A 481 -5.94 -15.59 -15.70
CA GLY A 481 -4.68 -14.87 -15.51
C GLY A 481 -3.43 -15.74 -15.53
N GLN A 482 -3.44 -16.90 -16.21
CA GLN A 482 -2.23 -17.69 -16.40
C GLN A 482 -1.27 -17.00 -17.36
N ARG A 483 0.03 -17.13 -17.08
CA ARG A 483 1.08 -16.70 -17.98
C ARG A 483 1.01 -17.50 -19.30
N LEU A 484 1.01 -16.80 -20.42
CA LEU A 484 0.94 -17.41 -21.75
C LEU A 484 2.27 -18.03 -22.19
N ASN A 485 3.39 -17.51 -21.70
CA ASN A 485 4.73 -17.91 -22.13
C ASN A 485 5.42 -18.75 -21.04
N GLY A 486 6.11 -19.79 -21.47
CA GLY A 486 7.01 -20.55 -20.58
C GLY A 486 8.27 -19.77 -20.23
N VAL A 487 9.16 -20.40 -19.47
CA VAL A 487 10.44 -19.81 -19.05
C VAL A 487 11.64 -20.62 -19.53
N MET A 488 12.77 -19.95 -19.65
CA MET A 488 14.07 -20.58 -19.87
C MET A 488 14.74 -20.87 -18.51
N ILE A 489 15.05 -22.13 -18.24
CA ILE A 489 15.54 -22.62 -16.94
C ILE A 489 16.98 -23.08 -17.10
N ALA A 490 17.88 -22.58 -16.25
CA ALA A 490 19.27 -23.03 -16.22
C ALA A 490 19.37 -24.50 -15.77
N ASN A 491 20.20 -25.29 -16.47
CA ASN A 491 20.42 -26.70 -16.16
C ASN A 491 21.72 -26.97 -15.40
N ALA A 492 22.51 -25.94 -15.12
CA ALA A 492 23.79 -26.07 -14.44
C ALA A 492 24.13 -24.80 -13.65
N THR A 493 25.05 -24.98 -12.67
CA THR A 493 25.55 -23.88 -11.82
C THR A 493 26.88 -23.35 -12.36
N GLY A 494 27.00 -22.01 -12.47
CA GLY A 494 28.20 -21.32 -12.92
C GLY A 494 27.90 -19.92 -13.46
N LYS A 495 28.87 -19.35 -14.19
CA LYS A 495 28.72 -18.00 -14.79
C LYS A 495 28.18 -18.06 -16.21
N ALA A 496 27.19 -17.29 -16.51
CA ALA A 496 26.60 -17.18 -17.85
C ALA A 496 27.62 -16.57 -18.84
N LEU A 497 27.75 -17.20 -20.02
CA LEU A 497 28.71 -16.80 -21.04
C LEU A 497 28.01 -16.16 -22.24
N THR A 498 28.64 -15.14 -22.83
CA THR A 498 28.09 -14.37 -23.97
C THR A 498 27.66 -15.28 -25.11
N ASN A 499 28.46 -16.28 -25.49
CA ASN A 499 28.14 -17.19 -26.59
C ASN A 499 26.87 -18.01 -26.33
N ALA A 500 26.66 -18.46 -25.10
CA ALA A 500 25.42 -19.18 -24.75
C ALA A 500 24.22 -18.24 -24.79
N LEU A 501 24.34 -17.05 -24.17
CA LEU A 501 23.27 -16.07 -24.14
C LEU A 501 22.89 -15.56 -25.52
N PHE A 502 23.87 -15.35 -26.40
CA PHE A 502 23.63 -14.96 -27.79
C PHE A 502 22.74 -15.97 -28.56
N ASN A 503 22.97 -17.25 -28.35
CA ASN A 503 22.13 -18.29 -28.97
C ASN A 503 20.75 -18.43 -28.27
N LEU A 504 20.67 -18.08 -26.97
CA LEU A 504 19.42 -18.19 -26.21
C LEU A 504 18.47 -17.03 -26.47
N GLN A 505 18.97 -15.83 -26.80
CA GLN A 505 18.11 -14.67 -27.13
C GLN A 505 17.23 -14.87 -28.37
N GLU A 506 17.58 -15.82 -29.26
CA GLU A 506 16.72 -16.23 -30.38
C GLU A 506 15.46 -17.00 -29.93
N ARG A 507 15.49 -17.55 -28.71
CA ARG A 507 14.41 -18.37 -28.15
C ARG A 507 13.48 -17.59 -27.22
N GLY A 508 13.86 -16.35 -26.89
CA GLY A 508 13.06 -15.50 -26.00
C GLY A 508 13.88 -14.36 -25.41
N ARG A 509 13.29 -13.66 -24.47
CA ARG A 509 13.93 -12.52 -23.79
C ARG A 509 14.70 -12.99 -22.58
N LEU A 510 15.95 -12.58 -22.47
CA LEU A 510 16.83 -12.93 -21.34
C LEU A 510 16.52 -12.02 -20.13
N MET A 511 16.64 -12.59 -18.93
CA MET A 511 16.54 -11.88 -17.63
C MET A 511 17.92 -11.71 -16.97
N ILE A 512 18.97 -12.26 -17.57
CA ILE A 512 20.35 -12.19 -17.07
C ILE A 512 21.30 -11.70 -18.16
N GLY A 513 22.39 -11.07 -17.73
CA GLY A 513 23.51 -10.66 -18.59
C GLY A 513 24.71 -11.59 -18.53
N HIS A 514 25.75 -11.24 -19.30
CA HIS A 514 27.04 -11.92 -19.25
C HIS A 514 27.67 -11.85 -17.85
N GLY A 515 28.28 -12.95 -17.41
CA GLY A 515 29.01 -13.03 -16.15
C GLY A 515 28.13 -13.22 -14.91
N VAL A 516 26.81 -13.17 -15.05
CA VAL A 516 25.87 -13.43 -13.93
C VAL A 516 26.00 -14.90 -13.50
N GLU A 517 26.10 -15.13 -12.20
CA GLU A 517 26.07 -16.48 -11.63
C GLU A 517 24.64 -17.04 -11.68
N VAL A 518 24.52 -18.27 -12.15
CA VAL A 518 23.27 -19.02 -12.24
C VAL A 518 23.41 -20.37 -11.56
N TYR A 519 22.29 -20.98 -11.19
CA TYR A 519 22.26 -22.35 -10.66
C TYR A 519 21.16 -23.17 -11.33
N GLU A 520 21.24 -24.49 -11.24
CA GLU A 520 20.23 -25.39 -11.78
C GLU A 520 18.85 -25.08 -11.20
N GLY A 521 17.85 -24.87 -12.06
CA GLY A 521 16.50 -24.52 -11.67
C GLY A 521 16.22 -23.02 -11.59
N MET A 522 17.22 -22.15 -11.75
CA MET A 522 17.03 -20.70 -11.84
C MET A 522 16.40 -20.35 -13.19
N VAL A 523 15.40 -19.47 -13.16
CA VAL A 523 14.79 -18.89 -14.37
C VAL A 523 15.70 -17.79 -14.88
N ILE A 524 16.10 -17.88 -16.16
CA ILE A 524 17.08 -16.97 -16.76
C ILE A 524 16.52 -16.20 -17.96
N GLY A 525 15.25 -16.44 -18.32
CA GLY A 525 14.59 -15.74 -19.40
C GLY A 525 13.15 -16.20 -19.64
N ILE A 526 12.43 -15.43 -20.44
CA ILE A 526 11.06 -15.69 -20.89
C ILE A 526 11.14 -16.42 -22.22
N HIS A 527 10.55 -17.60 -22.31
CA HIS A 527 10.51 -18.35 -23.56
C HIS A 527 9.47 -17.75 -24.51
N SER A 528 9.71 -17.76 -25.80
CA SER A 528 8.76 -17.27 -26.83
C SER A 528 7.56 -18.19 -27.06
N ARG A 529 7.58 -19.40 -26.50
CA ARG A 529 6.50 -20.40 -26.58
C ARG A 529 5.89 -20.62 -25.18
N ASP A 530 4.77 -21.30 -25.14
CA ASP A 530 3.99 -21.64 -23.94
C ASP A 530 4.65 -22.65 -22.99
N ASN A 531 5.66 -23.38 -23.46
CA ASN A 531 6.34 -24.42 -22.66
C ASN A 531 7.65 -23.94 -22.07
N ASP A 532 8.01 -24.48 -20.92
CA ASP A 532 9.31 -24.28 -20.28
C ASP A 532 10.44 -24.96 -21.08
N LEU A 533 11.58 -24.29 -21.12
CA LEU A 533 12.76 -24.75 -21.83
C LEU A 533 13.98 -24.81 -20.89
N THR A 534 14.49 -26.02 -20.63
CA THR A 534 15.74 -26.19 -19.88
C THR A 534 16.94 -25.94 -20.79
N VAL A 535 17.82 -25.01 -20.40
CA VAL A 535 18.91 -24.50 -21.26
C VAL A 535 20.24 -24.44 -20.52
N ASN A 536 21.32 -24.43 -21.28
CA ASN A 536 22.68 -24.28 -20.76
C ASN A 536 23.22 -22.88 -21.05
N ALA A 537 23.31 -22.05 -20.01
CA ALA A 537 23.86 -20.69 -20.08
C ALA A 537 25.40 -20.65 -20.00
N LEU A 538 26.04 -21.77 -19.75
CA LEU A 538 27.49 -21.85 -19.48
C LEU A 538 28.31 -22.32 -20.71
N LYS A 539 27.64 -22.59 -21.87
CA LYS A 539 28.29 -23.13 -23.03
C LYS A 539 29.19 -22.10 -23.70
N GLY A 540 30.52 -22.30 -23.60
CA GLY A 540 31.52 -21.48 -24.27
C GLY A 540 31.56 -21.72 -25.78
N LYS A 541 32.21 -20.81 -26.52
CA LYS A 541 32.51 -20.99 -27.93
C LYS A 541 33.46 -22.17 -28.07
N GLN A 542 33.11 -23.17 -28.86
CA GLN A 542 34.07 -24.23 -29.19
C GLN A 542 35.15 -23.63 -30.09
N LEU A 543 36.40 -23.71 -29.64
CA LEU A 543 37.53 -23.34 -30.46
C LEU A 543 37.68 -24.39 -31.57
N THR A 544 37.29 -24.06 -32.79
CA THR A 544 37.62 -24.86 -33.97
C THR A 544 39.01 -24.46 -34.45
N ASN A 545 39.87 -25.43 -34.76
CA ASN A 545 41.23 -25.22 -35.27
C ASN A 545 41.33 -24.55 -36.64
N VAL A 546 40.23 -24.16 -37.23
CA VAL A 546 40.21 -23.44 -38.51
C VAL A 546 40.27 -21.95 -38.20
N ARG A 547 41.44 -21.36 -38.34
CA ARG A 547 41.63 -19.90 -38.37
C ARG A 547 41.02 -19.38 -39.70
N ALA A 548 39.75 -19.02 -39.70
CA ALA A 548 39.24 -18.06 -40.64
C ALA A 548 39.77 -16.70 -40.19
N SER A 549 40.79 -16.20 -40.84
CA SER A 549 41.28 -14.83 -40.69
C SER A 549 40.29 -13.89 -41.34
N GLY A 550 39.35 -13.38 -40.57
CA GLY A 550 38.39 -12.42 -41.05
C GLY A 550 37.12 -12.46 -40.22
N THR A 551 36.91 -11.40 -39.47
CA THR A 551 35.66 -10.97 -38.81
C THR A 551 35.09 -11.98 -37.79
N ASP A 552 35.60 -11.93 -36.55
CA ASP A 552 34.74 -12.24 -35.40
C ASP A 552 33.66 -11.18 -35.35
N GLU A 553 32.45 -11.47 -35.86
CA GLU A 553 31.29 -10.62 -35.68
C GLU A 553 31.07 -10.44 -34.20
N ALA A 554 30.98 -9.20 -33.75
CA ALA A 554 30.71 -8.86 -32.38
C ALA A 554 29.34 -9.46 -31.96
N GLN A 555 29.34 -10.36 -30.99
CA GLN A 555 28.10 -10.92 -30.44
C GLN A 555 27.42 -9.87 -29.58
N VAL A 556 26.39 -9.20 -30.10
CA VAL A 556 25.62 -8.20 -29.38
C VAL A 556 24.49 -8.91 -28.64
N LEU A 557 24.44 -8.72 -27.31
CA LEU A 557 23.33 -9.18 -26.48
C LEU A 557 22.30 -8.05 -26.35
N THR A 558 21.03 -8.42 -26.46
CA THR A 558 19.93 -7.53 -26.08
C THR A 558 19.97 -7.27 -24.58
N PRO A 559 19.64 -6.06 -24.09
CA PRO A 559 19.56 -5.78 -22.66
C PRO A 559 18.63 -6.78 -21.95
N PRO A 560 19.03 -7.31 -20.80
CA PRO A 560 18.18 -8.24 -20.06
C PRO A 560 16.97 -7.51 -19.45
N VAL A 561 15.85 -8.23 -19.33
CA VAL A 561 14.67 -7.77 -18.61
C VAL A 561 14.93 -7.90 -17.12
N LEU A 562 15.19 -6.80 -16.44
CA LEU A 562 15.33 -6.75 -14.98
C LEU A 562 13.95 -6.50 -14.39
N MET A 563 13.48 -7.40 -13.55
CA MET A 563 12.18 -7.29 -12.90
C MET A 563 12.33 -6.67 -11.51
N THR A 564 11.41 -5.76 -11.16
CA THR A 564 11.21 -5.34 -9.78
C THR A 564 10.61 -6.48 -8.97
N LEU A 565 10.50 -6.32 -7.65
CA LEU A 565 9.87 -7.33 -6.79
C LEU A 565 8.42 -7.58 -7.23
N GLU A 566 7.65 -6.52 -7.44
CA GLU A 566 6.24 -6.60 -7.86
C GLU A 566 6.12 -7.31 -9.20
N GLN A 567 6.90 -6.92 -10.19
CA GLN A 567 6.91 -7.58 -11.50
C GLN A 567 7.28 -9.06 -11.41
N ALA A 568 8.20 -9.42 -10.51
CA ALA A 568 8.57 -10.82 -10.31
C ALA A 568 7.43 -11.62 -9.66
N LEU A 569 6.74 -11.04 -8.66
CA LEU A 569 5.59 -11.66 -8.00
C LEU A 569 4.40 -11.87 -8.94
N GLU A 570 4.13 -10.90 -9.81
CA GLU A 570 3.10 -11.01 -10.85
C GLU A 570 3.47 -12.03 -11.95
N PHE A 571 4.76 -12.14 -12.25
CA PHE A 571 5.24 -12.96 -13.36
C PHE A 571 5.25 -14.45 -13.05
N ILE A 572 5.58 -14.85 -11.81
CA ILE A 572 5.77 -16.26 -11.46
C ILE A 572 4.51 -17.10 -11.57
N ASP A 573 4.71 -18.38 -11.88
CA ASP A 573 3.66 -19.38 -11.92
C ASP A 573 3.65 -20.24 -10.63
N ASP A 574 2.65 -21.11 -10.48
CA ASP A 574 2.43 -21.91 -9.27
C ASP A 574 3.57 -22.85 -8.92
N ASP A 575 4.40 -23.24 -9.89
CA ASP A 575 5.58 -24.08 -9.70
C ASP A 575 6.89 -23.29 -9.52
N GLU A 576 6.80 -21.97 -9.37
CA GLU A 576 7.91 -21.04 -9.24
C GLU A 576 7.92 -20.34 -7.88
N LEU A 577 9.05 -19.75 -7.56
CA LEU A 577 9.26 -18.92 -6.37
C LEU A 577 10.11 -17.71 -6.74
N VAL A 578 9.85 -16.58 -6.07
CA VAL A 578 10.77 -15.44 -6.07
C VAL A 578 11.75 -15.60 -4.91
N GLU A 579 13.03 -15.67 -5.21
CA GLU A 579 14.11 -15.59 -4.24
C GLU A 579 14.44 -14.12 -4.00
N VAL A 580 14.21 -13.65 -2.79
CA VAL A 580 14.41 -12.26 -2.37
C VAL A 580 15.61 -12.20 -1.45
N THR A 581 16.61 -11.41 -1.83
CA THR A 581 17.81 -11.16 -1.05
C THR A 581 18.08 -9.66 -0.97
N PRO A 582 18.92 -9.15 -0.06
CA PRO A 582 19.25 -7.74 0.01
C PRO A 582 19.77 -7.15 -1.32
N GLU A 583 20.50 -7.94 -2.11
CA GLU A 583 21.17 -7.50 -3.33
C GLU A 583 20.38 -7.85 -4.60
N ASN A 584 19.65 -8.97 -4.62
CA ASN A 584 19.08 -9.52 -5.83
C ASN A 584 17.64 -10.03 -5.65
N ILE A 585 16.87 -9.96 -6.73
CA ILE A 585 15.59 -10.62 -6.91
C ILE A 585 15.78 -11.64 -8.04
N ARG A 586 15.54 -12.92 -7.74
CA ARG A 586 15.71 -14.02 -8.71
C ARG A 586 14.44 -14.85 -8.74
N ILE A 587 14.11 -15.40 -9.90
CA ILE A 587 13.03 -16.36 -10.04
C ILE A 587 13.62 -17.75 -10.19
N ARG A 588 13.02 -18.73 -9.53
CA ARG A 588 13.43 -20.12 -9.63
C ARG A 588 12.25 -21.09 -9.60
N LYS A 589 12.46 -22.28 -10.10
CA LYS A 589 11.49 -23.36 -9.92
C LYS A 589 11.47 -23.85 -8.46
N LYS A 590 10.31 -24.32 -7.99
CA LYS A 590 10.17 -24.97 -6.68
C LYS A 590 11.10 -26.19 -6.57
N TRP A 591 11.11 -27.02 -7.61
CA TRP A 591 12.02 -28.15 -7.75
C TRP A 591 13.18 -27.76 -8.66
N LEU A 592 14.37 -27.65 -8.09
CA LEU A 592 15.54 -27.17 -8.83
C LEU A 592 16.01 -28.17 -9.87
N LYS A 593 16.05 -29.47 -9.55
CA LYS A 593 16.48 -30.52 -10.47
C LYS A 593 15.43 -30.83 -11.53
N GLU A 594 15.86 -30.96 -12.78
CA GLU A 594 14.97 -31.30 -13.89
C GLU A 594 14.27 -32.66 -13.69
N SER A 595 14.97 -33.65 -13.10
CA SER A 595 14.38 -34.97 -12.77
C SER A 595 13.18 -34.86 -11.83
N ASP A 596 13.26 -33.97 -10.83
CA ASP A 596 12.21 -33.78 -9.85
C ASP A 596 11.02 -33.05 -10.47
N ARG A 597 11.24 -32.02 -11.28
CA ARG A 597 10.19 -31.34 -12.06
C ARG A 597 9.42 -32.33 -12.94
N LYS A 598 10.15 -33.21 -13.68
CA LYS A 598 9.51 -34.25 -14.50
C LYS A 598 8.71 -35.28 -13.71
N ARG A 599 9.16 -35.60 -12.48
CA ARG A 599 8.44 -36.52 -11.60
C ARG A 599 7.11 -35.88 -11.15
N GLU A 600 7.16 -34.64 -10.64
CA GLU A 600 5.99 -33.91 -10.17
C GLU A 600 4.95 -33.68 -11.26
N SER A 601 5.37 -33.25 -12.46
CA SER A 601 4.46 -33.07 -13.60
C SER A 601 3.73 -34.36 -14.03
N ARG A 602 4.35 -35.54 -13.81
CA ARG A 602 3.70 -36.85 -14.06
C ARG A 602 2.71 -37.20 -12.96
N THR A 603 2.97 -36.80 -11.72
CA THR A 603 2.09 -37.05 -10.59
C THR A 603 0.84 -36.17 -10.70
N ALA A 604 0.99 -34.89 -11.01
CA ALA A 604 -0.11 -33.95 -11.23
C ALA A 604 -1.05 -34.34 -12.40
N LYS A 605 -0.54 -35.00 -13.45
CA LYS A 605 -1.38 -35.51 -14.55
C LYS A 605 -2.17 -36.77 -14.21
N LYS A 606 -1.88 -37.41 -13.06
CA LYS A 606 -2.56 -38.65 -12.62
C LYS A 606 -3.60 -38.40 -11.54
N SER A 607 -3.53 -37.29 -10.83
CA SER A 607 -4.56 -36.77 -9.92
C SER A 607 -5.59 -35.94 -10.68
#